data_568c097677a453b25afae44dacd0a2a6
#
_entry.id   568c097677a453b25afae44dacd0a2a6
#
_cell.length_a   1.000
_cell.length_b   1.000
_cell.length_c   1.000
_cell.angle_alpha   90.00
_cell.angle_beta   90.00
_cell.angle_gamma   90.00
#
_symmetry.space_group_name_H-M   'P 1'
#
loop_
_entity.id
_entity.type
_entity.pdbx_description
1 polymer ?
#
loop_
_entity_poly.entity_id
_entity_poly.type
_entity_poly.pdbx_seq_one_letter_code
_entity_poly.pdbx_strand_id
1 'polypeptide(L)'
;MRISYLLMLLSIIGLTINACSSDLPLDVVIEQPQEINYKKQGEDFLAENKKRAGVITTASGLQYEVLNQTEGPKPKPTTKVQVHYHGTTPDGDVFDSSVDRNQPAEFGLNQVIKGWTEGLQLMSEGSKFKFYIPQELAYGANPSGDIIKPFMPLVFDVELLAILDDPESKANVPTTSLKFDKLSHDFGKVKEETDNKTVFRVTNTGKFPLIIDDVKASCGCTTPSKPSKPIAPGKSDKIEVVFHPNQGQLNKQSKTVRVTANTEPKETVLKISAFVEKQQD
;
A
#
# COMPACT_ATOMS: atom_id res chain seq x y z
N MET A 1 14.63 5.03 -52.92
CA MET A 1 14.49 6.38 -53.52
C MET A 1 15.34 7.34 -52.72
N ARG A 2 16.36 7.69 -53.24
CA ARG A 2 17.39 8.73 -53.29
C ARG A 2 16.90 10.05 -52.67
N ILE A 3 17.63 10.57 -51.71
CA ILE A 3 17.56 11.97 -51.28
C ILE A 3 18.99 12.46 -51.06
N SER A 4 19.23 13.59 -51.77
CA SER A 4 20.50 14.24 -51.99
C SER A 4 21.08 14.98 -50.77
N TYR A 5 22.39 14.96 -50.70
CA TYR A 5 23.22 15.91 -49.95
C TYR A 5 23.24 17.28 -50.64
N LEU A 6 23.10 18.36 -49.88
CA LEU A 6 23.41 19.72 -50.33
C LEU A 6 24.54 20.28 -49.48
N LEU A 7 25.72 20.31 -50.08
CA LEU A 7 26.92 21.02 -49.62
C LEU A 7 26.76 22.50 -49.88
N MET A 8 26.92 23.34 -48.84
CA MET A 8 27.02 24.78 -48.99
C MET A 8 28.42 25.26 -48.63
N LEU A 9 29.13 25.72 -49.64
CA LEU A 9 30.46 26.30 -49.60
C LEU A 9 30.45 27.65 -48.86
N LEU A 10 31.29 27.83 -47.85
CA LEU A 10 31.62 29.14 -47.26
C LEU A 10 32.79 29.76 -48.02
N SER A 11 32.53 30.91 -48.62
CA SER A 11 33.54 31.79 -49.21
C SER A 11 34.24 32.62 -48.11
N ILE A 12 35.57 32.52 -48.09
CA ILE A 12 36.48 33.28 -47.24
C ILE A 12 36.58 34.71 -47.78
N ILE A 13 36.18 35.70 -47.00
CA ILE A 13 36.53 37.09 -47.23
C ILE A 13 37.50 37.50 -46.13
N GLY A 14 38.75 37.69 -46.53
CA GLY A 14 39.79 38.23 -45.67
C GLY A 14 39.56 39.72 -45.40
N LEU A 15 39.55 40.10 -44.15
CA LEU A 15 39.65 41.50 -43.75
C LEU A 15 40.78 41.60 -42.73
N THR A 16 41.87 42.20 -43.17
CA THR A 16 43.02 42.61 -42.31
C THR A 16 42.60 43.84 -41.52
N ILE A 17 42.52 43.70 -40.19
CA ILE A 17 42.40 44.87 -39.32
C ILE A 17 43.63 44.90 -38.38
N ASN A 18 44.29 46.05 -38.44
CA ASN A 18 45.45 46.43 -37.71
C ASN A 18 45.25 46.43 -36.19
N ALA A 19 46.28 46.05 -35.48
CA ALA A 19 46.37 46.06 -34.03
C ALA A 19 46.17 47.46 -33.44
N CYS A 20 45.36 47.51 -32.38
CA CYS A 20 45.47 48.52 -31.36
C CYS A 20 45.26 47.85 -30.02
N SER A 21 46.30 47.83 -29.21
CA SER A 21 46.33 47.34 -27.81
C SER A 21 45.36 48.17 -26.99
N SER A 22 44.48 47.47 -26.28
CA SER A 22 43.93 47.98 -25.02
C SER A 22 43.66 46.77 -24.10
N ASP A 23 44.45 46.67 -23.08
CA ASP A 23 44.36 45.71 -21.99
C ASP A 23 42.98 45.75 -21.35
N LEU A 24 42.25 44.68 -21.48
CA LEU A 24 41.09 44.34 -20.63
C LEU A 24 41.36 42.96 -20.04
N PRO A 25 41.50 42.80 -18.70
CA PRO A 25 41.55 41.50 -18.09
C PRO A 25 40.11 40.92 -18.10
N LEU A 26 39.82 40.13 -19.10
CA LEU A 26 38.63 39.26 -19.09
C LEU A 26 39.03 37.91 -18.51
N ASP A 27 39.31 37.88 -17.21
CA ASP A 27 39.13 36.69 -16.43
C ASP A 27 37.65 36.48 -16.22
N VAL A 28 36.96 36.13 -17.30
CA VAL A 28 35.67 35.48 -17.19
C VAL A 28 35.97 34.07 -16.73
N VAL A 29 35.98 33.86 -15.41
CA VAL A 29 35.89 32.57 -14.81
C VAL A 29 34.54 32.02 -15.21
N ILE A 30 34.53 31.25 -16.31
CA ILE A 30 33.37 30.37 -16.61
C ILE A 30 33.36 29.33 -15.50
N GLU A 31 32.59 29.58 -14.46
CA GLU A 31 32.27 28.53 -13.49
C GLU A 31 31.69 27.38 -14.28
N GLN A 32 32.46 26.31 -14.41
CA GLN A 32 31.97 25.03 -14.91
C GLN A 32 30.77 24.67 -14.04
N PRO A 33 29.63 24.26 -14.62
CA PRO A 33 28.52 23.77 -13.82
C PRO A 33 29.05 22.68 -12.88
N GLN A 34 28.97 22.91 -11.58
CA GLN A 34 29.40 21.91 -10.60
C GLN A 34 28.56 20.66 -10.87
N GLU A 35 29.22 19.58 -11.27
CA GLU A 35 28.57 18.29 -11.45
C GLU A 35 27.94 17.89 -10.12
N ILE A 36 26.61 17.76 -10.08
CA ILE A 36 25.87 17.48 -8.85
C ILE A 36 26.27 16.09 -8.35
N ASN A 37 27.02 16.03 -7.27
CA ASN A 37 27.42 14.78 -6.65
C ASN A 37 26.30 14.26 -5.74
N TYR A 38 25.29 13.63 -6.33
CA TYR A 38 24.15 13.06 -5.61
C TYR A 38 24.56 12.07 -4.51
N LYS A 39 25.67 11.34 -4.70
CA LYS A 39 26.18 10.41 -3.70
C LYS A 39 26.58 11.13 -2.42
N LYS A 40 27.40 12.18 -2.57
CA LYS A 40 27.85 12.98 -1.41
C LYS A 40 26.68 13.67 -0.73
N GLN A 41 25.76 14.23 -1.49
CA GLN A 41 24.55 14.87 -0.93
C GLN A 41 23.72 13.87 -0.12
N GLY A 42 23.55 12.65 -0.62
CA GLY A 42 22.84 11.59 0.09
C GLY A 42 23.53 11.16 1.37
N GLU A 43 24.87 11.00 1.33
CA GLU A 43 25.68 10.67 2.51
C GLU A 43 25.59 11.78 3.58
N ASP A 44 25.71 13.05 3.17
CA ASP A 44 25.59 14.20 4.07
C ASP A 44 24.20 14.29 4.70
N PHE A 45 23.13 14.08 3.90
CA PHE A 45 21.76 14.03 4.41
C PHE A 45 21.59 12.98 5.51
N LEU A 46 22.02 11.75 5.26
CA LEU A 46 21.90 10.66 6.24
C LEU A 46 22.79 10.90 7.46
N ALA A 47 23.97 11.51 7.27
CA ALA A 47 24.88 11.86 8.36
C ALA A 47 24.29 12.92 9.29
N GLU A 48 23.55 13.88 8.77
CA GLU A 48 22.81 14.85 9.59
C GLU A 48 21.55 14.23 10.19
N ASN A 49 20.80 13.45 9.40
CA ASN A 49 19.55 12.85 9.86
C ASN A 49 19.73 11.96 11.10
N LYS A 50 20.79 11.14 11.15
CA LYS A 50 21.07 10.27 12.31
C LYS A 50 21.36 11.00 13.62
N LYS A 51 21.64 12.32 13.57
CA LYS A 51 21.85 13.15 14.78
C LYS A 51 20.53 13.63 15.38
N ARG A 52 19.44 13.52 14.64
CA ARG A 52 18.12 13.97 15.10
C ARG A 52 17.61 13.08 16.21
N ALA A 53 17.00 13.69 17.22
CA ALA A 53 16.35 12.95 18.30
C ALA A 53 15.21 12.08 17.74
N GLY A 54 15.15 10.81 18.17
CA GLY A 54 14.14 9.85 17.73
C GLY A 54 14.54 9.02 16.50
N VAL A 55 15.62 9.39 15.79
CA VAL A 55 16.15 8.60 14.67
C VAL A 55 17.00 7.45 15.19
N ILE A 56 16.65 6.25 14.77
CA ILE A 56 17.35 5.01 15.09
C ILE A 56 18.05 4.53 13.80
N THR A 57 19.31 4.08 13.92
CA THR A 57 20.07 3.55 12.79
C THR A 57 20.37 2.07 13.02
N THR A 58 20.04 1.23 12.04
CA THR A 58 20.35 -0.20 12.07
C THR A 58 21.79 -0.50 11.61
N ALA A 59 22.23 -1.74 11.76
CA ALA A 59 23.56 -2.18 11.32
C ALA A 59 23.77 -2.07 9.79
N SER A 60 22.71 -2.12 8.99
CA SER A 60 22.77 -1.96 7.53
C SER A 60 22.87 -0.49 7.08
N GLY A 61 22.66 0.45 8.00
CA GLY A 61 22.59 1.88 7.71
C GLY A 61 21.18 2.40 7.45
N LEU A 62 20.14 1.55 7.47
CA LEU A 62 18.75 2.01 7.46
C LEU A 62 18.51 2.89 8.68
N GLN A 63 17.91 4.07 8.46
CA GLN A 63 17.48 4.94 9.55
C GLN A 63 15.96 4.99 9.60
N TYR A 64 15.40 5.08 10.80
CA TYR A 64 13.95 5.17 10.96
C TYR A 64 13.54 5.94 12.22
N GLU A 65 12.33 6.49 12.17
CA GLU A 65 11.61 7.07 13.31
C GLU A 65 10.33 6.28 13.52
N VAL A 66 9.98 6.03 14.79
CA VAL A 66 8.73 5.41 15.18
C VAL A 66 7.70 6.51 15.43
N LEU A 67 6.74 6.66 14.50
CA LEU A 67 5.66 7.65 14.62
C LEU A 67 4.49 7.11 15.44
N ASN A 68 4.21 5.83 15.29
CA ASN A 68 3.25 5.07 16.08
C ASN A 68 3.69 3.61 16.15
N GLN A 69 3.71 3.05 17.35
CA GLN A 69 4.05 1.64 17.57
C GLN A 69 2.83 0.90 18.12
N THR A 70 2.53 -0.24 17.52
CA THR A 70 1.55 -1.19 18.02
C THR A 70 2.24 -2.48 18.46
N GLU A 71 1.56 -3.23 19.30
CA GLU A 71 1.98 -4.58 19.68
C GLU A 71 1.38 -5.60 18.71
N GLY A 72 2.13 -6.67 18.43
CA GLY A 72 1.64 -7.76 17.58
C GLY A 72 2.73 -8.43 16.76
N PRO A 73 2.33 -9.37 15.88
CA PRO A 73 3.24 -10.06 14.99
C PRO A 73 3.89 -9.09 14.01
N LYS A 74 5.12 -9.42 13.61
CA LYS A 74 5.91 -8.69 12.62
C LYS A 74 6.04 -9.54 11.36
N PRO A 75 6.05 -8.92 10.16
CA PRO A 75 6.21 -9.67 8.93
C PRO A 75 7.61 -10.29 8.82
N LYS A 76 7.70 -11.42 8.12
CA LYS A 76 8.95 -12.10 7.76
C LYS A 76 9.42 -11.63 6.38
N PRO A 77 10.69 -11.89 5.98
CA PRO A 77 11.25 -11.42 4.71
C PRO A 77 10.46 -11.81 3.45
N THR A 78 9.67 -12.88 3.51
CA THR A 78 8.88 -13.39 2.38
C THR A 78 7.38 -13.12 2.51
N THR A 79 6.97 -12.47 3.59
CA THR A 79 5.55 -12.19 3.88
C THR A 79 4.99 -11.17 2.91
N LYS A 80 3.74 -11.34 2.49
CA LYS A 80 2.97 -10.34 1.77
C LYS A 80 2.30 -9.40 2.77
N VAL A 81 2.43 -8.10 2.54
CA VAL A 81 1.88 -7.06 3.41
C VAL A 81 1.00 -6.09 2.63
N GLN A 82 0.07 -5.44 3.33
CA GLN A 82 -0.69 -4.30 2.83
C GLN A 82 -0.27 -3.05 3.59
N VAL A 83 0.03 -1.99 2.87
CA VAL A 83 0.55 -0.74 3.44
C VAL A 83 -0.09 0.49 2.82
N HIS A 84 -0.12 1.57 3.59
CA HIS A 84 -0.09 2.91 3.04
C HIS A 84 1.32 3.47 3.12
N TYR A 85 1.73 4.19 2.06
CA TYR A 85 3.03 4.85 2.04
C TYR A 85 3.01 6.15 1.25
N HIS A 86 3.95 7.02 1.60
CA HIS A 86 4.24 8.27 0.90
C HIS A 86 5.75 8.38 0.76
N GLY A 87 6.25 8.27 -0.48
CA GLY A 87 7.67 8.24 -0.81
C GLY A 87 8.14 9.57 -1.38
N THR A 88 9.18 10.14 -0.78
CA THR A 88 9.78 11.41 -1.18
C THR A 88 11.30 11.32 -1.33
N THR A 89 11.87 12.24 -2.09
CA THR A 89 13.29 12.54 -2.06
C THR A 89 13.68 13.20 -0.73
N PRO A 90 14.96 13.35 -0.39
CA PRO A 90 15.39 14.17 0.74
C PRO A 90 14.90 15.62 0.70
N ASP A 91 14.72 16.17 -0.51
CA ASP A 91 14.25 17.54 -0.73
C ASP A 91 12.73 17.67 -0.64
N GLY A 92 12.00 16.54 -0.53
CA GLY A 92 10.55 16.51 -0.37
C GLY A 92 9.75 16.28 -1.66
N ASP A 93 10.41 16.07 -2.79
CA ASP A 93 9.71 15.76 -4.05
C ASP A 93 9.08 14.37 -3.99
N VAL A 94 7.77 14.29 -4.19
CA VAL A 94 7.02 13.02 -4.16
C VAL A 94 7.28 12.23 -5.43
N PHE A 95 7.79 11.00 -5.31
CA PHE A 95 7.97 10.11 -6.45
C PHE A 95 6.92 8.99 -6.52
N ASP A 96 6.32 8.61 -5.38
CA ASP A 96 5.22 7.64 -5.35
C ASP A 96 4.45 7.72 -4.02
N SER A 97 3.11 7.59 -4.07
CA SER A 97 2.26 7.67 -2.88
C SER A 97 0.96 6.88 -3.05
N SER A 98 0.76 5.87 -2.23
CA SER A 98 -0.51 5.15 -2.12
C SER A 98 -1.57 5.97 -1.40
N VAL A 99 -1.14 6.93 -0.58
CA VAL A 99 -2.04 7.85 0.14
C VAL A 99 -2.71 8.80 -0.85
N ASP A 100 -1.94 9.39 -1.77
CA ASP A 100 -2.46 10.32 -2.78
C ASP A 100 -3.41 9.62 -3.77
N ARG A 101 -3.16 8.34 -4.05
CA ARG A 101 -4.07 7.49 -4.83
C ARG A 101 -5.31 7.03 -4.05
N ASN A 102 -5.35 7.26 -2.73
CA ASN A 102 -6.36 6.75 -1.80
C ASN A 102 -6.61 5.23 -1.95
N GLN A 103 -5.53 4.49 -2.21
CA GLN A 103 -5.56 3.05 -2.43
C GLN A 103 -4.36 2.39 -1.76
N PRO A 104 -4.54 1.54 -0.73
CA PRO A 104 -3.47 0.75 -0.15
C PRO A 104 -2.78 -0.12 -1.20
N ALA A 105 -1.50 -0.34 -1.03
CA ALA A 105 -0.71 -1.19 -1.91
C ALA A 105 -0.33 -2.50 -1.19
N GLU A 106 -0.20 -3.58 -1.97
CA GLU A 106 0.18 -4.90 -1.48
C GLU A 106 1.51 -5.33 -2.10
N PHE A 107 2.45 -5.75 -1.25
CA PHE A 107 3.79 -6.18 -1.69
C PHE A 107 4.24 -7.45 -0.98
N GLY A 108 4.92 -8.33 -1.71
CA GLY A 108 5.79 -9.33 -1.09
C GLY A 108 7.09 -8.69 -0.64
N LEU A 109 7.50 -8.86 0.60
CA LEU A 109 8.71 -8.22 1.14
C LEU A 109 10.01 -8.66 0.45
N ASN A 110 9.99 -9.77 -0.26
CA ASN A 110 11.08 -10.25 -1.12
C ASN A 110 11.10 -9.61 -2.53
N GLN A 111 10.13 -8.74 -2.85
CA GLN A 111 9.96 -8.12 -4.17
C GLN A 111 10.12 -6.60 -4.15
N VAL A 112 10.49 -6.04 -3.01
CA VAL A 112 10.70 -4.61 -2.79
C VAL A 112 12.18 -4.30 -2.54
N ILE A 113 12.53 -3.01 -2.47
CA ILE A 113 13.90 -2.58 -2.12
C ILE A 113 14.30 -3.10 -0.74
N LYS A 114 15.60 -3.36 -0.55
CA LYS A 114 16.14 -3.97 0.69
C LYS A 114 15.76 -3.20 1.95
N GLY A 115 15.73 -1.87 1.88
CA GLY A 115 15.33 -1.02 3.00
C GLY A 115 13.89 -1.25 3.44
N TRP A 116 12.98 -1.56 2.51
CA TRP A 116 11.61 -1.94 2.82
C TRP A 116 11.54 -3.34 3.44
N THR A 117 12.26 -4.31 2.85
CA THR A 117 12.32 -5.67 3.41
C THR A 117 12.80 -5.65 4.86
N GLU A 118 13.81 -4.83 5.17
CA GLU A 118 14.32 -4.70 6.53
C GLU A 118 13.37 -3.90 7.44
N GLY A 119 12.95 -2.71 6.98
CA GLY A 119 12.18 -1.77 7.80
C GLY A 119 10.81 -2.30 8.21
N LEU A 120 10.09 -2.95 7.30
CA LEU A 120 8.77 -3.51 7.61
C LEU A 120 8.81 -4.66 8.61
N GLN A 121 9.91 -5.40 8.71
CA GLN A 121 10.10 -6.41 9.75
C GLN A 121 10.26 -5.82 11.17
N LEU A 122 10.47 -4.52 11.29
CA LEU A 122 10.50 -3.81 12.59
C LEU A 122 9.08 -3.42 13.05
N MET A 123 8.10 -3.40 12.15
CA MET A 123 6.74 -2.92 12.37
C MET A 123 5.78 -4.07 12.72
N SER A 124 4.80 -3.78 13.56
CA SER A 124 3.60 -4.60 13.74
C SER A 124 2.41 -3.98 12.99
N GLU A 125 1.34 -4.74 12.75
CA GLU A 125 0.13 -4.20 12.11
C GLU A 125 -0.40 -2.97 12.85
N GLY A 126 -0.76 -1.91 12.12
CA GLY A 126 -1.21 -0.63 12.64
C GLY A 126 -0.09 0.32 13.06
N SER A 127 1.19 -0.11 12.98
CA SER A 127 2.33 0.77 13.23
C SER A 127 2.54 1.74 12.07
N LYS A 128 3.10 2.91 12.40
CA LYS A 128 3.50 3.92 11.42
C LYS A 128 4.93 4.37 11.69
N PHE A 129 5.80 4.20 10.71
CA PHE A 129 7.21 4.53 10.77
C PHE A 129 7.59 5.48 9.64
N LYS A 130 8.65 6.23 9.85
CA LYS A 130 9.33 6.98 8.81
C LYS A 130 10.70 6.38 8.56
N PHE A 131 10.95 5.96 7.32
CA PHE A 131 12.22 5.37 6.90
C PHE A 131 13.04 6.37 6.12
N TYR A 132 14.36 6.36 6.34
CA TYR A 132 15.38 7.05 5.56
C TYR A 132 16.32 5.98 5.05
N ILE A 133 16.17 5.63 3.78
CA ILE A 133 16.78 4.45 3.17
C ILE A 133 18.03 4.88 2.40
N PRO A 134 19.24 4.46 2.81
CA PRO A 134 20.44 4.74 2.05
C PRO A 134 20.39 4.06 0.67
N GLN A 135 21.11 4.61 -0.27
CA GLN A 135 21.10 4.18 -1.68
C GLN A 135 21.45 2.68 -1.86
N GLU A 136 22.29 2.11 -0.98
CA GLU A 136 22.68 0.69 -0.97
C GLU A 136 21.50 -0.25 -0.68
N LEU A 137 20.50 0.27 0.02
CA LEU A 137 19.26 -0.43 0.35
C LEU A 137 18.08 -0.01 -0.54
N ALA A 138 18.32 0.87 -1.52
CA ALA A 138 17.36 1.38 -2.49
C ALA A 138 17.78 1.02 -3.93
N TYR A 139 17.99 2.00 -4.79
CA TYR A 139 18.27 1.78 -6.21
C TYR A 139 19.76 1.90 -6.59
N GLY A 140 20.63 2.35 -5.67
CA GLY A 140 22.06 2.47 -5.91
C GLY A 140 22.40 3.44 -7.04
N ALA A 141 23.28 3.02 -7.93
CA ALA A 141 23.70 3.82 -9.09
C ALA A 141 22.61 3.90 -10.20
N ASN A 142 21.52 3.13 -10.08
CA ASN A 142 20.48 3.07 -11.11
C ASN A 142 19.37 4.08 -10.78
N PRO A 143 19.13 5.11 -11.60
CA PRO A 143 18.00 6.00 -11.41
C PRO A 143 16.68 5.24 -11.61
N SER A 144 15.60 5.73 -10.99
CA SER A 144 14.26 5.18 -11.15
C SER A 144 13.27 6.29 -11.44
N GLY A 145 12.64 6.24 -12.60
CA GLY A 145 11.80 7.32 -13.11
C GLY A 145 12.59 8.61 -13.32
N ASP A 146 11.90 9.74 -13.35
CA ASP A 146 12.49 11.05 -13.60
C ASP A 146 12.99 11.76 -12.34
N ILE A 147 12.48 11.35 -11.16
CA ILE A 147 12.73 12.03 -9.88
C ILE A 147 13.90 11.41 -9.12
N ILE A 148 13.97 10.08 -9.03
CA ILE A 148 15.03 9.40 -8.28
C ILE A 148 16.31 9.38 -9.08
N LYS A 149 17.32 10.13 -8.60
CA LYS A 149 18.64 10.23 -9.23
C LYS A 149 19.58 9.11 -8.74
N PRO A 150 20.69 8.84 -9.45
CA PRO A 150 21.69 7.87 -9.00
C PRO A 150 22.19 8.21 -7.59
N PHE A 151 22.37 7.18 -6.76
CA PHE A 151 22.89 7.26 -5.38
C PHE A 151 22.01 8.08 -4.40
N MET A 152 20.78 8.40 -4.78
CA MET A 152 19.86 9.16 -3.93
C MET A 152 19.30 8.27 -2.81
N PRO A 153 19.34 8.71 -1.55
CA PRO A 153 18.58 8.07 -0.48
C PRO A 153 17.10 8.39 -0.63
N LEU A 154 16.24 7.56 -0.08
CA LEU A 154 14.79 7.71 -0.16
C LEU A 154 14.18 7.89 1.22
N VAL A 155 13.12 8.68 1.29
CA VAL A 155 12.35 8.90 2.50
C VAL A 155 10.95 8.34 2.30
N PHE A 156 10.46 7.56 3.28
CA PHE A 156 9.12 7.01 3.22
C PHE A 156 8.40 7.15 4.56
N ASP A 157 7.22 7.72 4.56
CA ASP A 157 6.24 7.51 5.61
C ASP A 157 5.46 6.24 5.28
N VAL A 158 5.46 5.26 6.18
CA VAL A 158 4.83 3.94 5.95
C VAL A 158 3.93 3.57 7.11
N GLU A 159 2.71 3.15 6.80
CA GLU A 159 1.76 2.55 7.73
C GLU A 159 1.52 1.09 7.31
N LEU A 160 1.85 0.14 8.18
CA LEU A 160 1.59 -1.29 7.97
C LEU A 160 0.14 -1.59 8.33
N LEU A 161 -0.71 -1.81 7.32
CA LEU A 161 -2.14 -2.03 7.51
C LEU A 161 -2.47 -3.49 7.84
N ALA A 162 -1.81 -4.44 7.16
CA ALA A 162 -2.03 -5.87 7.37
C ALA A 162 -0.85 -6.73 6.93
N ILE A 163 -0.69 -7.88 7.58
CA ILE A 163 0.19 -8.98 7.22
C ILE A 163 -0.69 -10.05 6.55
N LEU A 164 -0.54 -10.26 5.23
CA LEU A 164 -1.53 -11.01 4.43
C LEU A 164 -1.29 -12.52 4.38
N ASP A 165 -0.03 -12.97 4.33
CA ASP A 165 0.34 -14.36 4.05
C ASP A 165 1.32 -14.96 5.07
N ASP A 166 1.25 -14.59 6.33
CA ASP A 166 2.01 -15.25 7.38
C ASP A 166 1.15 -16.34 8.07
N PRO A 167 1.43 -17.64 7.86
CA PRO A 167 0.71 -18.72 8.54
C PRO A 167 0.82 -18.64 10.06
N GLU A 168 1.92 -18.10 10.60
CA GLU A 168 2.11 -17.93 12.04
C GLU A 168 1.36 -16.73 12.61
N SER A 169 1.16 -15.66 11.81
CA SER A 169 0.33 -14.55 12.25
C SER A 169 -1.11 -14.97 12.44
N LYS A 170 -1.60 -15.88 11.58
CA LYS A 170 -2.92 -16.51 11.72
C LYS A 170 -2.99 -17.51 12.86
N ALA A 171 -1.87 -18.20 13.18
CA ALA A 171 -1.82 -19.18 14.26
C ALA A 171 -1.74 -18.53 15.65
N ASN A 172 -1.19 -17.33 15.77
CA ASN A 172 -0.97 -16.62 17.03
C ASN A 172 -1.96 -15.47 17.29
N VAL A 173 -2.98 -15.30 16.44
CA VAL A 173 -4.04 -14.32 16.74
C VAL A 173 -4.82 -14.82 17.95
N PRO A 174 -4.84 -14.08 19.06
CA PRO A 174 -5.58 -14.51 20.24
C PRO A 174 -7.05 -14.72 19.90
N THR A 175 -7.61 -15.82 20.41
CA THR A 175 -9.04 -16.10 20.25
C THR A 175 -9.87 -15.06 21.00
N THR A 176 -10.90 -14.55 20.34
CA THR A 176 -11.85 -13.60 20.92
C THR A 176 -13.27 -14.16 20.83
N SER A 177 -14.28 -13.38 21.22
CA SER A 177 -15.68 -13.76 21.16
C SER A 177 -16.46 -12.80 20.29
N LEU A 178 -17.44 -13.30 19.55
CA LEU A 178 -18.34 -12.48 18.77
C LEU A 178 -19.82 -12.74 19.12
N LYS A 179 -20.65 -11.75 18.79
CA LYS A 179 -22.10 -11.88 18.83
C LYS A 179 -22.69 -11.24 17.57
N PHE A 180 -23.62 -11.91 16.94
CA PHE A 180 -24.45 -11.33 15.89
C PHE A 180 -25.76 -10.80 16.51
N ASP A 181 -26.30 -9.72 15.93
CA ASP A 181 -27.62 -9.17 16.27
C ASP A 181 -28.75 -10.16 15.93
N LYS A 182 -28.56 -10.91 14.83
CA LYS A 182 -29.43 -11.97 14.34
C LYS A 182 -28.60 -13.04 13.62
N LEU A 183 -29.06 -14.29 13.60
CA LEU A 183 -28.43 -15.39 12.85
C LEU A 183 -29.23 -15.79 11.61
N SER A 184 -30.40 -15.22 11.42
CA SER A 184 -31.24 -15.47 10.26
C SER A 184 -31.96 -14.23 9.82
N HIS A 185 -32.32 -14.20 8.52
CA HIS A 185 -33.18 -13.16 7.93
C HIS A 185 -34.08 -13.77 6.89
N ASP A 186 -35.37 -13.44 6.97
CA ASP A 186 -36.37 -13.83 5.95
C ASP A 186 -36.75 -12.56 5.14
N PHE A 187 -36.48 -12.59 3.85
CA PHE A 187 -36.88 -11.52 2.93
C PHE A 187 -38.37 -11.49 2.62
N GLY A 188 -39.09 -12.56 3.03
CA GLY A 188 -40.52 -12.72 2.64
C GLY A 188 -40.65 -13.04 1.15
N LYS A 189 -41.62 -12.41 0.50
CA LYS A 189 -41.86 -12.53 -0.95
C LYS A 189 -40.92 -11.59 -1.70
N VAL A 190 -40.13 -12.13 -2.63
CA VAL A 190 -39.24 -11.40 -3.52
C VAL A 190 -39.43 -11.85 -4.95
N LYS A 191 -38.99 -11.05 -5.91
CA LYS A 191 -39.04 -11.44 -7.34
C LYS A 191 -37.69 -11.99 -7.78
N GLU A 192 -37.72 -12.91 -8.76
CA GLU A 192 -36.47 -13.32 -9.42
C GLU A 192 -35.80 -12.12 -10.09
N GLU A 193 -34.44 -12.19 -10.27
CA GLU A 193 -33.61 -11.16 -10.88
C GLU A 193 -33.65 -9.78 -10.15
N THR A 194 -34.01 -9.78 -8.87
CA THR A 194 -33.97 -8.56 -8.04
C THR A 194 -32.95 -8.68 -6.88
N ASP A 195 -32.29 -7.57 -6.57
CA ASP A 195 -31.37 -7.49 -5.44
C ASP A 195 -32.12 -7.30 -4.12
N ASN A 196 -31.96 -8.26 -3.22
CA ASN A 196 -32.57 -8.23 -1.89
C ASN A 196 -31.43 -8.15 -0.86
N LYS A 197 -31.37 -7.06 -0.10
CA LYS A 197 -30.24 -6.75 0.81
C LYS A 197 -30.66 -6.88 2.27
N THR A 198 -29.78 -7.46 3.06
CA THR A 198 -29.86 -7.44 4.52
C THR A 198 -28.49 -7.21 5.14
N VAL A 199 -28.47 -6.78 6.38
CA VAL A 199 -27.25 -6.57 7.15
C VAL A 199 -27.31 -7.42 8.40
N PHE A 200 -26.23 -8.12 8.68
CA PHE A 200 -25.94 -8.77 9.95
C PHE A 200 -24.89 -7.93 10.67
N ARG A 201 -25.20 -7.45 11.87
CA ARG A 201 -24.25 -6.72 12.69
C ARG A 201 -23.47 -7.68 13.55
N VAL A 202 -22.15 -7.70 13.41
CA VAL A 202 -21.24 -8.47 14.25
C VAL A 202 -20.61 -7.56 15.28
N THR A 203 -20.60 -7.97 16.54
CA THR A 203 -19.99 -7.26 17.68
C THR A 203 -18.87 -8.12 18.26
N ASN A 204 -17.70 -7.53 18.45
CA ASN A 204 -16.63 -8.16 19.22
C ASN A 204 -16.97 -8.04 20.71
N THR A 205 -17.31 -9.17 21.34
CA THR A 205 -17.63 -9.27 22.77
C THR A 205 -16.46 -9.72 23.63
N GLY A 206 -15.32 -10.04 22.99
CA GLY A 206 -14.11 -10.50 23.69
C GLY A 206 -13.11 -9.38 23.95
N LYS A 207 -11.91 -9.79 24.37
CA LYS A 207 -10.84 -8.87 24.83
C LYS A 207 -9.81 -8.54 23.74
N PHE A 208 -9.76 -9.32 22.67
CA PHE A 208 -8.80 -9.14 21.58
C PHE A 208 -9.49 -8.69 20.30
N PRO A 209 -8.79 -8.09 19.34
CA PRO A 209 -9.38 -7.71 18.04
C PRO A 209 -10.05 -8.92 17.36
N LEU A 210 -11.27 -8.73 16.89
CA LEU A 210 -12.01 -9.73 16.11
C LEU A 210 -11.66 -9.58 14.64
N ILE A 211 -11.07 -10.62 14.07
CA ILE A 211 -10.72 -10.70 12.65
C ILE A 211 -11.71 -11.63 11.96
N ILE A 212 -12.40 -11.11 10.95
CA ILE A 212 -13.23 -11.92 10.07
C ILE A 212 -12.36 -12.38 8.91
N ASP A 213 -11.94 -13.65 8.94
CA ASP A 213 -11.05 -14.24 7.95
C ASP A 213 -11.74 -14.41 6.59
N ASP A 214 -12.96 -14.97 6.61
CA ASP A 214 -13.70 -15.26 5.40
C ASP A 214 -15.22 -15.12 5.62
N VAL A 215 -15.92 -14.74 4.54
CA VAL A 215 -17.40 -14.73 4.50
C VAL A 215 -17.84 -15.32 3.17
N LYS A 216 -18.38 -16.54 3.23
CA LYS A 216 -18.68 -17.34 2.04
C LYS A 216 -20.14 -17.79 1.99
N ALA A 217 -20.80 -17.50 0.88
CA ALA A 217 -22.16 -17.96 0.63
C ALA A 217 -22.19 -19.38 0.06
N SER A 218 -23.31 -20.09 0.30
CA SER A 218 -23.54 -21.45 -0.22
C SER A 218 -23.88 -21.49 -1.72
N CYS A 219 -24.13 -20.36 -2.37
CA CYS A 219 -24.41 -20.27 -3.81
C CYS A 219 -23.93 -18.95 -4.40
N GLY A 220 -23.68 -18.91 -5.72
CA GLY A 220 -23.35 -17.69 -6.45
C GLY A 220 -24.48 -16.65 -6.54
N CYS A 221 -25.71 -17.02 -6.13
CA CYS A 221 -26.86 -16.13 -6.04
C CYS A 221 -26.88 -15.27 -4.75
N THR A 222 -25.84 -15.35 -3.94
CA THR A 222 -25.73 -14.61 -2.68
C THR A 222 -24.32 -14.06 -2.57
N THR A 223 -24.21 -12.74 -2.45
CA THR A 223 -22.94 -12.02 -2.34
C THR A 223 -22.82 -11.37 -0.97
N PRO A 224 -21.99 -11.91 -0.06
CA PRO A 224 -21.70 -11.26 1.21
C PRO A 224 -20.54 -10.26 1.09
N SER A 225 -20.56 -9.20 1.91
CA SER A 225 -19.39 -8.35 2.16
C SER A 225 -18.64 -8.81 3.42
N LYS A 226 -17.38 -8.42 3.54
CA LYS A 226 -16.53 -8.69 4.70
C LYS A 226 -16.02 -7.38 5.29
N PRO A 227 -16.00 -7.21 6.63
CA PRO A 227 -15.26 -6.12 7.26
C PRO A 227 -13.80 -6.08 6.78
N SER A 228 -13.30 -4.92 6.41
CA SER A 228 -11.96 -4.74 5.87
C SER A 228 -10.88 -4.57 6.96
N LYS A 229 -11.30 -4.29 8.20
CA LYS A 229 -10.42 -4.05 9.34
C LYS A 229 -10.81 -4.93 10.53
N PRO A 230 -9.86 -5.27 11.43
CA PRO A 230 -10.19 -5.92 12.69
C PRO A 230 -11.17 -5.07 13.51
N ILE A 231 -12.14 -5.72 14.13
CA ILE A 231 -13.13 -5.08 14.99
C ILE A 231 -12.58 -5.03 16.41
N ALA A 232 -12.35 -3.84 16.95
CA ALA A 232 -11.81 -3.66 18.28
C ALA A 232 -12.78 -4.19 19.37
N PRO A 233 -12.30 -4.56 20.57
CA PRO A 233 -13.14 -4.99 21.70
C PRO A 233 -14.29 -4.02 21.98
N GLY A 234 -15.51 -4.57 22.12
CA GLY A 234 -16.73 -3.81 22.34
C GLY A 234 -17.26 -3.03 21.13
N LYS A 235 -16.59 -3.07 19.98
CA LYS A 235 -17.05 -2.43 18.74
C LYS A 235 -17.80 -3.40 17.84
N SER A 236 -18.54 -2.85 16.90
CA SER A 236 -19.34 -3.60 15.93
C SER A 236 -19.05 -3.17 14.51
N ASP A 237 -19.22 -4.09 13.58
CA ASP A 237 -19.20 -3.83 12.14
C ASP A 237 -20.33 -4.60 11.47
N LYS A 238 -20.49 -4.45 10.15
CA LYS A 238 -21.58 -5.03 9.36
C LYS A 238 -21.06 -6.02 8.33
N ILE A 239 -21.84 -7.08 8.14
CA ILE A 239 -21.75 -7.98 7.00
C ILE A 239 -23.02 -7.76 6.19
N GLU A 240 -22.89 -7.12 5.03
CA GLU A 240 -24.01 -6.97 4.09
C GLU A 240 -24.12 -8.23 3.26
N VAL A 241 -25.34 -8.72 3.08
CA VAL A 241 -25.64 -9.89 2.26
C VAL A 241 -26.67 -9.49 1.21
N VAL A 242 -26.31 -9.66 -0.05
CA VAL A 242 -27.20 -9.44 -1.20
C VAL A 242 -27.62 -10.79 -1.74
N PHE A 243 -28.93 -11.05 -1.75
CA PHE A 243 -29.53 -12.21 -2.36
C PHE A 243 -30.17 -11.80 -3.69
N HIS A 244 -29.66 -12.35 -4.79
CA HIS A 244 -30.14 -12.14 -6.15
C HIS A 244 -30.64 -13.48 -6.71
N PRO A 245 -31.93 -13.82 -6.57
CA PRO A 245 -32.45 -15.05 -7.14
C PRO A 245 -32.34 -15.03 -8.67
N ASN A 246 -31.67 -16.02 -9.25
CA ASN A 246 -31.56 -16.14 -10.70
C ASN A 246 -32.92 -16.51 -11.32
N GLN A 247 -33.06 -16.28 -12.62
CA GLN A 247 -34.23 -16.70 -13.39
C GLN A 247 -34.53 -18.20 -13.16
N GLY A 248 -35.75 -18.51 -12.84
CA GLY A 248 -36.23 -19.88 -12.56
C GLY A 248 -35.96 -20.38 -11.14
N GLN A 249 -35.32 -19.62 -10.26
CA GLN A 249 -35.16 -19.96 -8.84
C GLN A 249 -36.43 -19.62 -8.03
N LEU A 250 -37.52 -20.21 -8.38
CA LEU A 250 -38.85 -19.93 -7.79
C LEU A 250 -39.11 -20.66 -6.47
N ASN A 251 -40.18 -20.27 -5.78
CA ASN A 251 -40.63 -20.84 -4.51
C ASN A 251 -39.71 -20.58 -3.33
N LYS A 252 -39.82 -21.39 -2.29
CA LYS A 252 -39.04 -21.22 -1.06
C LYS A 252 -37.58 -21.48 -1.30
N GLN A 253 -36.76 -20.46 -1.09
CA GLN A 253 -35.29 -20.52 -1.12
C GLN A 253 -34.71 -20.36 0.27
N SER A 254 -33.67 -21.13 0.57
CA SER A 254 -32.87 -20.96 1.79
C SER A 254 -31.39 -21.08 1.46
N LYS A 255 -30.60 -20.13 1.90
CA LYS A 255 -29.16 -20.06 1.65
C LYS A 255 -28.42 -19.82 2.98
N THR A 256 -27.17 -20.23 3.04
CA THR A 256 -26.32 -20.01 4.21
C THR A 256 -25.14 -19.12 3.83
N VAL A 257 -24.71 -18.31 4.77
CA VAL A 257 -23.48 -17.54 4.72
C VAL A 257 -22.62 -17.98 5.89
N ARG A 258 -21.46 -18.54 5.58
CA ARG A 258 -20.49 -19.00 6.58
C ARG A 258 -19.52 -17.86 6.86
N VAL A 259 -19.36 -17.52 8.12
CA VAL A 259 -18.44 -16.50 8.60
C VAL A 259 -17.35 -17.22 9.41
N THR A 260 -16.10 -17.10 8.97
CA THR A 260 -14.92 -17.64 9.65
C THR A 260 -14.16 -16.51 10.35
N ALA A 261 -13.81 -16.69 11.61
CA ALA A 261 -13.16 -15.67 12.42
C ALA A 261 -12.19 -16.30 13.45
N ASN A 262 -11.37 -15.45 14.10
CA ASN A 262 -10.51 -15.86 15.22
C ASN A 262 -11.31 -16.08 16.51
N THR A 263 -12.33 -16.91 16.45
CA THR A 263 -13.23 -17.25 17.59
C THR A 263 -13.28 -18.75 17.84
N GLU A 264 -13.86 -19.15 18.97
CA GLU A 264 -14.20 -20.54 19.24
C GLU A 264 -15.70 -20.64 19.50
N PRO A 265 -16.48 -21.36 18.65
CA PRO A 265 -16.03 -21.99 17.39
C PRO A 265 -15.57 -20.97 16.33
N LYS A 266 -14.68 -21.41 15.42
CA LYS A 266 -14.14 -20.55 14.32
C LYS A 266 -15.19 -20.14 13.32
N GLU A 267 -16.25 -20.91 13.17
CA GLU A 267 -17.28 -20.69 12.16
C GLU A 267 -18.64 -20.35 12.80
N THR A 268 -19.28 -19.34 12.22
CA THR A 268 -20.68 -19.01 12.49
C THR A 268 -21.46 -19.07 11.19
N VAL A 269 -22.64 -19.71 11.20
CA VAL A 269 -23.50 -19.85 10.04
C VAL A 269 -24.69 -18.92 10.17
N LEU A 270 -24.79 -17.96 9.24
CA LEU A 270 -25.94 -17.11 9.06
C LEU A 270 -26.87 -17.74 8.02
N LYS A 271 -28.17 -17.53 8.14
CA LYS A 271 -29.19 -18.08 7.24
C LYS A 271 -30.02 -16.96 6.63
N ILE A 272 -30.31 -17.08 5.35
CA ILE A 272 -31.30 -16.23 4.67
C ILE A 272 -32.36 -17.10 4.04
N SER A 273 -33.58 -16.61 4.01
CA SER A 273 -34.72 -17.26 3.31
C SER A 273 -35.55 -16.24 2.55
N ALA A 274 -36.23 -16.74 1.53
CA ALA A 274 -37.19 -15.96 0.73
C ALA A 274 -38.18 -16.91 0.05
N PHE A 275 -39.33 -16.37 -0.29
CA PHE A 275 -40.25 -16.99 -1.25
C PHE A 275 -40.15 -16.21 -2.56
N VAL A 276 -39.58 -16.84 -3.59
CA VAL A 276 -39.28 -16.19 -4.87
C VAL A 276 -40.50 -16.38 -5.81
N GLU A 277 -41.03 -15.28 -6.27
CA GLU A 277 -42.09 -15.21 -7.27
C GLU A 277 -41.50 -14.85 -8.64
N LYS A 278 -42.18 -15.26 -9.72
CA LYS A 278 -41.81 -14.91 -11.08
C LYS A 278 -41.94 -13.40 -11.30
N GLN A 279 -40.98 -12.81 -12.03
CA GLN A 279 -41.14 -11.45 -12.53
C GLN A 279 -42.35 -11.41 -13.45
N GLN A 280 -43.32 -10.55 -13.20
CA GLN A 280 -44.40 -10.30 -14.16
C GLN A 280 -43.88 -9.33 -15.22
N ASP A 281 -44.06 -9.68 -16.46
CA ASP A 281 -43.77 -8.84 -17.64
C ASP A 281 -44.58 -7.56 -17.61
#